data_716242bb69727bf80151022b7a15c5cc
#
_entry.id   716242bb69727bf80151022b7a15c5cc
#
_cell.length_a   1.000
_cell.length_b   1.000
_cell.length_c   1.000
_cell.angle_alpha   90.00
_cell.angle_beta   90.00
_cell.angle_gamma   90.00
#
_symmetry.space_group_name_H-M   'P 1'
#
loop_
_entity.id
_entity.type
_entity.pdbx_description
1 polymer ?
#
loop_
_entity_poly.entity_id
_entity_poly.type
_entity_poly.pdbx_seq_one_letter_code
_entity_poly.pdbx_strand_id
1 'polypeptide(L)'
;MFKTFISSLVTKHFKKKLDNWTIKEEDVTEVLKQIRITLLDADVNLLVVKDFIKNVRQQVVGRVIAQGEDPEQVLIAIIKEQLTNILGKNPSEIDVSQHPLKIMMIGLQGSGKTTTSAKLANYFKNKFSKKPLLIALDIYRPAAIDQLEILAKEVNIDFFQKGTQDPVITANQALEYAKTNQEDVIIFDTAGRLQSDEELIDELKNIRNRVHPDEILLVIDAMSGQDVINVATEFNRHLDLTGFIITKLDSDARAGAALSLTHLLNLPVKFIGDGERIGSLDIFYPERIADRILGLGDIVTLAEKAADVLDENKTKKSLARMLIGKMDLEDLMEQMKQLTKLGSVSTIAKMLPNNTKLSEDKLLEAEQKMKVWQIMLTSMTLKERRDPSVFKKQPNRKIRVVKGSGRKPDDLNKLLSEWEKAKKKMSEMGNMIKHGRNPFGQFGM
;
A
#
# COMPACT_ATOMS: atom_id res chain seq x y z
N MET A 1 -5.68 10.77 13.40
CA MET A 1 -6.76 10.67 14.42
C MET A 1 -6.21 10.08 15.72
N PHE A 2 -5.64 8.88 15.72
CA PHE A 2 -5.14 8.18 16.90
C PHE A 2 -4.06 8.97 17.67
N LYS A 3 -2.98 9.43 17.00
CA LYS A 3 -1.92 10.26 17.61
C LYS A 3 -2.45 11.56 18.20
N THR A 4 -3.24 12.32 17.44
CA THR A 4 -3.81 13.59 17.90
C THR A 4 -4.74 13.38 19.11
N PHE A 5 -5.39 12.23 19.16
CA PHE A 5 -6.26 11.85 20.25
C PHE A 5 -5.44 11.41 21.48
N ILE A 6 -4.44 10.54 21.35
CA ILE A 6 -3.52 10.18 22.45
C ILE A 6 -2.83 11.45 22.98
N SER A 7 -2.34 12.31 22.09
CA SER A 7 -1.72 13.59 22.45
C SER A 7 -2.65 14.46 23.29
N SER A 8 -3.93 14.58 22.91
CA SER A 8 -4.92 15.34 23.67
C SER A 8 -5.23 14.75 25.04
N LEU A 9 -5.31 13.42 25.14
CA LEU A 9 -5.57 12.70 26.39
C LEU A 9 -4.35 12.77 27.34
N VAL A 10 -3.17 12.48 26.83
CA VAL A 10 -1.93 12.54 27.59
C VAL A 10 -1.68 13.97 28.07
N THR A 11 -1.85 14.94 27.19
CA THR A 11 -1.73 16.36 27.56
C THR A 11 -2.72 16.75 28.67
N LYS A 12 -3.95 16.23 28.65
CA LYS A 12 -4.98 16.53 29.64
C LYS A 12 -4.70 15.88 31.01
N HIS A 13 -4.18 14.64 31.00
CA HIS A 13 -3.98 13.86 32.24
C HIS A 13 -2.56 13.93 32.78
N PHE A 14 -1.52 14.17 31.95
CA PHE A 14 -0.12 14.08 32.31
C PHE A 14 0.61 15.43 32.47
N LYS A 15 0.07 16.54 31.94
CA LYS A 15 0.72 17.88 31.97
C LYS A 15 0.99 18.47 33.37
N LYS A 16 0.53 17.85 34.45
CA LYS A 16 0.64 18.43 35.82
C LYS A 16 1.68 17.78 36.72
N LYS A 17 2.43 16.77 36.26
CA LYS A 17 3.36 16.05 37.11
C LYS A 17 4.79 16.21 36.58
N LEU A 18 5.61 16.93 37.34
CA LEU A 18 7.03 17.16 37.11
C LEU A 18 7.82 16.17 37.98
N ASP A 19 8.88 15.58 37.40
CA ASP A 19 9.95 14.80 38.04
C ASP A 19 9.63 13.41 38.64
N ASN A 20 10.28 12.37 38.09
CA ASN A 20 10.31 10.98 38.57
C ASN A 20 8.90 10.41 38.90
N TRP A 21 7.99 10.56 37.98
CA TRP A 21 6.61 10.14 38.19
C TRP A 21 6.39 8.71 37.75
N THR A 22 5.75 7.91 38.62
CA THR A 22 5.32 6.54 38.29
C THR A 22 3.92 6.58 37.70
N ILE A 23 3.74 5.98 36.51
CA ILE A 23 2.43 5.87 35.85
C ILE A 23 1.53 4.93 36.68
N LYS A 24 0.38 5.43 37.11
CA LYS A 24 -0.64 4.68 37.83
C LYS A 24 -1.72 4.17 36.87
N GLU A 25 -2.47 3.16 37.32
CA GLU A 25 -3.61 2.60 36.61
C GLU A 25 -4.65 3.65 36.16
N GLU A 26 -4.94 4.60 37.07
CA GLU A 26 -5.90 5.69 36.82
C GLU A 26 -5.49 6.58 35.66
N ASP A 27 -4.18 6.77 35.48
CA ASP A 27 -3.62 7.65 34.46
C ASP A 27 -3.83 7.10 33.04
N VAL A 28 -3.89 5.78 32.88
CA VAL A 28 -3.95 5.11 31.57
C VAL A 28 -5.30 4.52 31.23
N THR A 29 -6.21 4.41 32.19
CA THR A 29 -7.51 3.74 32.00
C THR A 29 -8.32 4.33 30.82
N GLU A 30 -8.46 5.65 30.75
CA GLU A 30 -9.20 6.29 29.67
C GLU A 30 -8.49 6.16 28.32
N VAL A 31 -7.14 6.25 28.32
CA VAL A 31 -6.35 6.05 27.10
C VAL A 31 -6.54 4.63 26.57
N LEU A 32 -6.42 3.62 27.42
CA LEU A 32 -6.60 2.22 27.04
C LEU A 32 -8.01 1.91 26.56
N LYS A 33 -9.03 2.53 27.17
CA LYS A 33 -10.42 2.42 26.73
C LYS A 33 -10.60 2.94 25.30
N GLN A 34 -10.02 4.07 24.98
CA GLN A 34 -10.11 4.67 23.66
C GLN A 34 -9.31 3.91 22.61
N ILE A 35 -8.14 3.39 22.97
CA ILE A 35 -7.38 2.47 22.11
C ILE A 35 -8.23 1.25 21.77
N ARG A 36 -8.89 0.66 22.76
CA ARG A 36 -9.80 -0.46 22.56
C ARG A 36 -10.90 -0.12 21.54
N ILE A 37 -11.57 1.01 21.69
CA ILE A 37 -12.62 1.44 20.76
C ILE A 37 -12.04 1.60 19.35
N THR A 38 -10.90 2.28 19.21
CA THR A 38 -10.27 2.52 17.91
C THR A 38 -9.87 1.23 17.20
N LEU A 39 -9.38 0.23 17.92
CA LEU A 39 -9.02 -1.07 17.34
C LEU A 39 -10.27 -1.86 16.94
N LEU A 40 -11.35 -1.80 17.73
CA LEU A 40 -12.64 -2.42 17.37
C LEU A 40 -13.26 -1.75 16.15
N ASP A 41 -13.21 -0.42 16.05
CA ASP A 41 -13.65 0.36 14.88
C ASP A 41 -12.77 0.09 13.64
N ALA A 42 -11.59 -0.50 13.84
CA ALA A 42 -10.69 -0.96 12.80
C ALA A 42 -10.90 -2.45 12.44
N ASP A 43 -12.01 -3.05 12.85
CA ASP A 43 -12.34 -4.46 12.64
C ASP A 43 -11.33 -5.47 13.23
N VAL A 44 -10.55 -5.05 14.25
CA VAL A 44 -9.67 -5.99 14.97
C VAL A 44 -10.51 -6.92 15.84
N ASN A 45 -10.19 -8.20 15.83
CA ASN A 45 -10.90 -9.21 16.64
C ASN A 45 -10.85 -8.89 18.14
N LEU A 46 -11.98 -9.08 18.82
CA LEU A 46 -12.15 -8.75 20.25
C LEU A 46 -11.12 -9.44 21.16
N LEU A 47 -10.74 -10.70 20.86
CA LEU A 47 -9.73 -11.43 21.66
C LEU A 47 -8.37 -10.76 21.51
N VAL A 48 -7.98 -10.42 20.29
CA VAL A 48 -6.72 -9.71 19.99
C VAL A 48 -6.67 -8.35 20.69
N VAL A 49 -7.78 -7.61 20.65
CA VAL A 49 -7.89 -6.30 21.34
C VAL A 49 -7.75 -6.48 22.86
N LYS A 50 -8.36 -7.50 23.46
CA LYS A 50 -8.24 -7.77 24.90
C LYS A 50 -6.79 -8.09 25.29
N ASP A 51 -6.13 -8.96 24.55
CA ASP A 51 -4.74 -9.35 24.80
C ASP A 51 -3.79 -8.17 24.62
N PHE A 52 -3.99 -7.38 23.56
CA PHE A 52 -3.24 -6.16 23.32
C PHE A 52 -3.36 -5.17 24.49
N ILE A 53 -4.59 -4.83 24.91
CA ILE A 53 -4.83 -3.91 26.03
C ILE A 53 -4.20 -4.42 27.33
N LYS A 54 -4.29 -5.73 27.60
CA LYS A 54 -3.66 -6.37 28.76
C LYS A 54 -2.13 -6.19 28.71
N ASN A 55 -1.50 -6.46 27.58
CA ASN A 55 -0.04 -6.36 27.42
C ASN A 55 0.44 -4.92 27.54
N VAL A 56 -0.23 -3.96 26.89
CA VAL A 56 0.08 -2.53 27.03
C VAL A 56 -0.04 -2.08 28.47
N ARG A 57 -1.13 -2.45 29.17
CA ARG A 57 -1.35 -2.12 30.58
C ARG A 57 -0.19 -2.62 31.46
N GLN A 58 0.23 -3.88 31.30
CA GLN A 58 1.32 -4.49 32.06
C GLN A 58 2.65 -3.75 31.87
N GLN A 59 2.91 -3.18 30.72
CA GLN A 59 4.16 -2.48 30.43
C GLN A 59 4.13 -1.01 30.85
N VAL A 60 2.95 -0.42 30.90
CA VAL A 60 2.80 1.02 31.20
C VAL A 60 2.62 1.29 32.67
N VAL A 61 1.77 0.49 33.37
CA VAL A 61 1.49 0.67 34.80
C VAL A 61 2.74 0.32 35.63
N GLY A 62 3.13 1.21 36.51
CA GLY A 62 4.33 1.07 37.33
C GLY A 62 5.62 1.59 36.67
N ARG A 63 5.58 1.98 35.40
CA ARG A 63 6.75 2.57 34.73
C ARG A 63 7.05 3.95 35.30
N VAL A 64 8.32 4.20 35.58
CA VAL A 64 8.81 5.50 35.99
C VAL A 64 9.22 6.31 34.77
N ILE A 65 8.67 7.50 34.64
CA ILE A 65 9.07 8.48 33.63
C ILE A 65 10.24 9.28 34.20
N ALA A 66 11.39 9.21 33.53
CA ALA A 66 12.57 9.92 33.96
C ALA A 66 12.47 11.44 33.69
N GLN A 67 13.32 12.22 34.34
CA GLN A 67 13.38 13.67 34.11
C GLN A 67 13.76 13.96 32.64
N GLY A 68 12.93 14.72 31.95
CA GLY A 68 13.14 15.08 30.53
C GLY A 68 12.54 14.11 29.52
N GLU A 69 11.96 12.97 29.94
CA GLU A 69 11.16 12.10 29.07
C GLU A 69 9.74 12.68 28.87
N ASP A 70 9.27 12.62 27.64
CA ASP A 70 7.88 12.96 27.33
C ASP A 70 6.98 11.73 27.52
N PRO A 71 6.06 11.74 28.49
CA PRO A 71 5.15 10.62 28.76
C PRO A 71 4.32 10.20 27.52
N GLU A 72 4.00 11.14 26.64
CA GLU A 72 3.28 10.86 25.38
C GLU A 72 4.13 9.99 24.47
N GLN A 73 5.39 10.35 24.27
CA GLN A 73 6.29 9.60 23.40
C GLN A 73 6.57 8.20 23.97
N VAL A 74 6.74 8.09 25.29
CA VAL A 74 6.93 6.80 25.97
C VAL A 74 5.72 5.88 25.77
N LEU A 75 4.50 6.40 25.93
CA LEU A 75 3.28 5.62 25.73
C LEU A 75 3.10 5.20 24.27
N ILE A 76 3.32 6.12 23.33
CA ILE A 76 3.25 5.82 21.89
C ILE A 76 4.28 4.73 21.51
N ALA A 77 5.50 4.80 22.03
CA ALA A 77 6.54 3.81 21.77
C ALA A 77 6.14 2.41 22.25
N ILE A 78 5.57 2.30 23.48
CA ILE A 78 5.08 1.02 24.01
C ILE A 78 3.95 0.47 23.17
N ILE A 79 2.98 1.32 22.78
CA ILE A 79 1.86 0.90 21.94
C ILE A 79 2.36 0.42 20.57
N LYS A 80 3.29 1.17 19.95
CA LYS A 80 3.92 0.78 18.67
C LYS A 80 4.63 -0.55 18.80
N GLU A 81 5.43 -0.75 19.83
CA GLU A 81 6.14 -2.00 20.08
C GLU A 81 5.17 -3.18 20.21
N GLN A 82 4.09 -3.03 20.97
CA GLN A 82 3.08 -4.08 21.13
C GLN A 82 2.33 -4.39 19.83
N LEU A 83 1.98 -3.38 19.03
CA LEU A 83 1.40 -3.59 17.71
C LEU A 83 2.37 -4.32 16.78
N THR A 84 3.63 -3.91 16.76
CA THR A 84 4.68 -4.54 15.95
C THR A 84 4.89 -6.01 16.35
N ASN A 85 4.88 -6.31 17.64
CA ASN A 85 5.01 -7.69 18.15
C ASN A 85 3.84 -8.58 17.71
N ILE A 86 2.60 -8.07 17.76
CA ILE A 86 1.41 -8.81 17.31
C ILE A 86 1.45 -9.03 15.79
N LEU A 87 1.95 -8.07 15.02
CA LEU A 87 2.07 -8.16 13.57
C LEU A 87 3.21 -9.07 13.09
N GLY A 88 3.97 -9.71 14.02
CA GLY A 88 5.02 -10.67 13.69
C GLY A 88 6.45 -10.16 13.91
N LYS A 89 6.63 -8.96 14.48
CA LYS A 89 7.90 -8.33 14.86
C LYS A 89 8.82 -8.00 13.69
N ASN A 90 9.15 -8.98 12.86
CA ASN A 90 10.02 -8.85 11.68
C ASN A 90 9.27 -9.19 10.39
N PRO A 91 9.67 -8.65 9.24
CA PRO A 91 9.14 -9.07 7.95
C PRO A 91 9.44 -10.56 7.73
N SER A 92 8.50 -11.28 7.12
CA SER A 92 8.65 -12.68 6.75
C SER A 92 8.80 -12.78 5.24
N GLU A 93 10.03 -12.90 4.78
CA GLU A 93 10.33 -13.04 3.36
C GLU A 93 10.15 -14.50 2.89
N ILE A 94 9.93 -14.69 1.59
CA ILE A 94 9.93 -16.02 0.96
C ILE A 94 11.37 -16.41 0.68
N ASP A 95 11.72 -17.66 1.01
CA ASP A 95 13.03 -18.21 0.69
C ASP A 95 13.16 -18.49 -0.81
N VAL A 96 13.95 -17.68 -1.50
CA VAL A 96 14.19 -17.75 -2.94
C VAL A 96 15.34 -18.72 -3.31
N SER A 97 15.91 -19.44 -2.34
CA SER A 97 16.98 -20.42 -2.58
C SER A 97 16.47 -21.73 -3.19
N GLN A 98 15.19 -22.02 -3.04
CA GLN A 98 14.53 -23.19 -3.63
C GLN A 98 14.50 -23.11 -5.16
N HIS A 99 14.72 -24.24 -5.84
CA HIS A 99 14.71 -24.31 -7.32
C HIS A 99 14.03 -25.58 -7.82
N PRO A 100 12.91 -25.48 -8.53
CA PRO A 100 12.08 -24.26 -8.63
C PRO A 100 11.34 -23.98 -7.33
N LEU A 101 11.16 -22.70 -6.97
CA LEU A 101 10.30 -22.27 -5.89
C LEU A 101 8.82 -22.42 -6.32
N LYS A 102 8.05 -23.20 -5.59
CA LYS A 102 6.64 -23.50 -5.90
C LYS A 102 5.71 -22.81 -4.92
N ILE A 103 4.84 -21.95 -5.43
CA ILE A 103 3.91 -21.15 -4.65
C ILE A 103 2.48 -21.47 -5.06
N MET A 104 1.64 -21.84 -4.10
CA MET A 104 0.23 -22.07 -4.31
C MET A 104 -0.59 -20.91 -3.75
N MET A 105 -1.34 -20.26 -4.62
CA MET A 105 -2.20 -19.10 -4.28
C MET A 105 -3.62 -19.58 -4.03
N ILE A 106 -4.13 -19.37 -2.82
CA ILE A 106 -5.48 -19.77 -2.42
C ILE A 106 -6.28 -18.58 -1.86
N GLY A 107 -7.59 -18.72 -1.72
CA GLY A 107 -8.45 -17.68 -1.14
C GLY A 107 -9.82 -17.62 -1.76
N LEU A 108 -10.70 -16.76 -1.23
CA LEU A 108 -12.06 -16.60 -1.69
C LEU A 108 -12.16 -15.96 -3.07
N GLN A 109 -13.33 -16.11 -3.71
CA GLN A 109 -13.65 -15.38 -4.93
C GLN A 109 -13.63 -13.87 -4.66
N GLY A 110 -12.99 -13.10 -5.54
CA GLY A 110 -12.90 -11.64 -5.41
C GLY A 110 -11.81 -11.14 -4.44
N SER A 111 -11.07 -12.01 -3.76
CA SER A 111 -9.96 -11.62 -2.87
C SER A 111 -8.75 -11.05 -3.62
N GLY A 112 -8.71 -11.14 -4.96
CA GLY A 112 -7.61 -10.63 -5.77
C GLY A 112 -6.49 -11.64 -6.06
N LYS A 113 -6.73 -12.96 -5.92
CA LYS A 113 -5.73 -14.02 -6.20
C LYS A 113 -5.03 -13.85 -7.55
N THR A 114 -5.80 -13.90 -8.63
CA THR A 114 -5.29 -13.85 -10.02
C THR A 114 -4.41 -12.62 -10.26
N THR A 115 -4.86 -11.45 -9.82
CA THR A 115 -4.05 -10.22 -9.90
C THR A 115 -2.80 -10.29 -9.03
N THR A 116 -2.92 -10.88 -7.83
CA THR A 116 -1.80 -11.02 -6.89
C THR A 116 -0.79 -12.05 -7.40
N SER A 117 -1.22 -13.13 -8.05
CA SER A 117 -0.35 -14.11 -8.70
C SER A 117 0.55 -13.44 -9.75
N ALA A 118 -0.01 -12.58 -10.60
CA ALA A 118 0.76 -11.81 -11.59
C ALA A 118 1.69 -10.77 -10.93
N LYS A 119 1.23 -10.09 -9.87
CA LYS A 119 2.08 -9.15 -9.10
C LYS A 119 3.26 -9.85 -8.45
N LEU A 120 3.02 -11.01 -7.85
CA LEU A 120 4.06 -11.80 -7.20
C LEU A 120 5.09 -12.32 -8.20
N ALA A 121 4.64 -12.80 -9.36
CA ALA A 121 5.53 -13.19 -10.45
C ALA A 121 6.39 -12.01 -10.93
N ASN A 122 5.78 -10.85 -11.13
CA ASN A 122 6.50 -9.62 -11.51
C ASN A 122 7.51 -9.18 -10.41
N TYR A 123 7.17 -9.35 -9.14
CA TYR A 123 8.08 -9.10 -8.02
C TYR A 123 9.33 -9.97 -8.07
N PHE A 124 9.19 -11.30 -8.25
CA PHE A 124 10.34 -12.21 -8.36
C PHE A 124 11.20 -11.92 -9.59
N LYS A 125 10.57 -11.62 -10.72
CA LYS A 125 11.28 -11.25 -11.96
C LYS A 125 12.13 -10.00 -11.76
N ASN A 126 11.56 -8.93 -11.22
CA ASN A 126 12.23 -7.64 -11.15
C ASN A 126 13.22 -7.53 -9.99
N LYS A 127 12.90 -8.10 -8.82
CA LYS A 127 13.74 -7.98 -7.62
C LYS A 127 14.85 -9.03 -7.57
N PHE A 128 14.56 -10.24 -8.04
CA PHE A 128 15.50 -11.36 -7.94
C PHE A 128 15.99 -11.87 -9.28
N SER A 129 15.60 -11.24 -10.40
CA SER A 129 15.94 -11.67 -11.75
C SER A 129 15.58 -13.14 -12.02
N LYS A 130 14.52 -13.64 -11.39
CA LYS A 130 14.02 -15.00 -11.57
C LYS A 130 13.17 -15.11 -12.83
N LYS A 131 13.03 -16.34 -13.32
CA LYS A 131 12.15 -16.69 -14.44
C LYS A 131 10.86 -17.34 -13.91
N PRO A 132 9.78 -16.59 -13.70
CA PRO A 132 8.52 -17.12 -13.15
C PRO A 132 7.61 -17.67 -14.24
N LEU A 133 6.85 -18.74 -13.88
CA LEU A 133 5.75 -19.32 -14.64
C LEU A 133 4.45 -19.14 -13.89
N LEU A 134 3.44 -18.58 -14.55
CA LEU A 134 2.07 -18.48 -14.05
C LEU A 134 1.22 -19.64 -14.58
N ILE A 135 0.53 -20.34 -13.70
CA ILE A 135 -0.31 -21.50 -14.04
C ILE A 135 -1.75 -21.22 -13.65
N ALA A 136 -2.66 -21.27 -14.62
CA ALA A 136 -4.09 -21.12 -14.41
C ALA A 136 -4.72 -22.46 -14.05
N LEU A 137 -5.26 -22.56 -12.81
CA LEU A 137 -5.99 -23.71 -12.31
C LEU A 137 -7.46 -23.41 -11.98
N ASP A 138 -7.95 -22.17 -12.15
CA ASP A 138 -9.37 -21.81 -12.01
C ASP A 138 -10.14 -22.18 -13.28
N ILE A 139 -10.40 -23.47 -13.47
CA ILE A 139 -11.10 -24.02 -14.65
C ILE A 139 -12.59 -23.70 -14.68
N TYR A 140 -13.17 -23.30 -13.55
CA TYR A 140 -14.59 -23.02 -13.40
C TYR A 140 -14.96 -21.62 -13.93
N ARG A 141 -13.95 -20.79 -14.17
CA ARG A 141 -14.09 -19.40 -14.61
C ARG A 141 -13.19 -19.13 -15.83
N PRO A 142 -13.65 -19.44 -17.05
CA PRO A 142 -12.85 -19.21 -18.27
C PRO A 142 -12.28 -17.78 -18.34
N ALA A 143 -13.07 -16.78 -17.97
CA ALA A 143 -12.60 -15.39 -17.91
C ALA A 143 -11.45 -15.14 -16.93
N ALA A 144 -11.25 -15.98 -15.89
CA ALA A 144 -10.11 -15.87 -14.98
C ALA A 144 -8.82 -16.37 -15.65
N ILE A 145 -8.92 -17.44 -16.47
CA ILE A 145 -7.79 -17.93 -17.28
C ILE A 145 -7.33 -16.83 -18.24
N ASP A 146 -8.28 -16.25 -19.01
CA ASP A 146 -7.99 -15.16 -19.94
C ASP A 146 -7.40 -13.94 -19.24
N GLN A 147 -7.91 -13.59 -18.05
CA GLN A 147 -7.40 -12.50 -17.24
C GLN A 147 -5.95 -12.74 -16.83
N LEU A 148 -5.61 -13.93 -16.34
CA LEU A 148 -4.24 -14.26 -15.92
C LEU A 148 -3.29 -14.25 -17.13
N GLU A 149 -3.74 -14.72 -18.30
CA GLU A 149 -2.96 -14.68 -19.55
C GLU A 149 -2.67 -13.23 -20.00
N ILE A 150 -3.65 -12.34 -19.93
CA ILE A 150 -3.47 -10.91 -20.24
C ILE A 150 -2.45 -10.29 -19.30
N LEU A 151 -2.56 -10.55 -17.99
CA LEU A 151 -1.63 -10.03 -16.99
C LEU A 151 -0.22 -10.60 -17.19
N ALA A 152 -0.08 -11.88 -17.51
CA ALA A 152 1.20 -12.50 -17.80
C ALA A 152 1.89 -11.84 -19.01
N LYS A 153 1.12 -11.58 -20.08
CA LYS A 153 1.61 -10.87 -21.28
C LYS A 153 2.04 -9.43 -20.97
N GLU A 154 1.28 -8.72 -20.14
CA GLU A 154 1.58 -7.33 -19.75
C GLU A 154 2.96 -7.23 -19.07
N VAL A 155 3.33 -8.22 -18.24
CA VAL A 155 4.62 -8.24 -17.53
C VAL A 155 5.66 -9.12 -18.20
N ASN A 156 5.35 -9.68 -19.38
CA ASN A 156 6.22 -10.58 -20.14
C ASN A 156 6.73 -11.75 -19.28
N ILE A 157 5.79 -12.53 -18.74
CA ILE A 157 6.00 -13.72 -17.92
C ILE A 157 5.38 -14.92 -18.62
N ASP A 158 6.03 -16.08 -18.52
CA ASP A 158 5.56 -17.32 -19.11
C ASP A 158 4.28 -17.80 -18.45
N PHE A 159 3.35 -18.33 -19.25
CA PHE A 159 2.01 -18.68 -18.82
C PHE A 159 1.66 -20.10 -19.30
N PHE A 160 1.01 -20.88 -18.44
CA PHE A 160 0.58 -22.24 -18.75
C PHE A 160 -0.89 -22.46 -18.37
N GLN A 161 -1.64 -23.08 -19.29
CA GLN A 161 -3.04 -23.47 -19.08
C GLN A 161 -3.42 -24.66 -19.97
N LYS A 162 -4.49 -25.37 -19.61
CA LYS A 162 -5.08 -26.47 -20.39
C LYS A 162 -6.62 -26.37 -20.46
N GLY A 163 -7.15 -25.14 -20.46
CA GLY A 163 -8.59 -24.90 -20.49
C GLY A 163 -9.32 -25.52 -19.30
N THR A 164 -10.31 -26.35 -19.57
CA THR A 164 -11.15 -27.00 -18.55
C THR A 164 -10.65 -28.37 -18.10
N GLN A 165 -9.39 -28.72 -18.42
CA GLN A 165 -8.78 -29.96 -17.95
C GLN A 165 -8.66 -29.95 -16.42
N ASP A 166 -8.77 -31.14 -15.81
CA ASP A 166 -8.58 -31.34 -14.37
C ASP A 166 -7.38 -30.56 -13.82
N PRO A 167 -7.55 -29.76 -12.72
CA PRO A 167 -6.50 -28.89 -12.20
C PRO A 167 -5.27 -29.66 -11.70
N VAL A 168 -5.44 -30.87 -11.16
CA VAL A 168 -4.32 -31.69 -10.66
C VAL A 168 -3.48 -32.21 -11.83
N ILE A 169 -4.14 -32.64 -12.91
CA ILE A 169 -3.45 -33.08 -14.13
C ILE A 169 -2.73 -31.89 -14.77
N THR A 170 -3.39 -30.74 -14.85
CA THR A 170 -2.81 -29.50 -15.39
C THR A 170 -1.59 -29.05 -14.59
N ALA A 171 -1.69 -29.07 -13.25
CA ALA A 171 -0.57 -28.72 -12.36
C ALA A 171 0.64 -29.64 -12.56
N ASN A 172 0.41 -30.95 -12.73
CA ASN A 172 1.49 -31.90 -13.02
C ASN A 172 2.18 -31.63 -14.35
N GLN A 173 1.39 -31.38 -15.41
CA GLN A 173 1.95 -31.05 -16.74
C GLN A 173 2.70 -29.73 -16.73
N ALA A 174 2.26 -28.79 -15.90
CA ALA A 174 2.96 -27.51 -15.71
C ALA A 174 4.32 -27.68 -15.03
N LEU A 175 4.49 -28.64 -14.10
CA LEU A 175 5.79 -28.94 -13.50
C LEU A 175 6.78 -29.49 -14.55
N GLU A 176 6.32 -30.36 -15.46
CA GLU A 176 7.16 -30.85 -16.57
C GLU A 176 7.53 -29.74 -17.56
N TYR A 177 6.56 -28.86 -17.85
CA TYR A 177 6.79 -27.66 -18.67
C TYR A 177 7.84 -26.73 -18.02
N ALA A 178 7.69 -26.46 -16.72
CA ALA A 178 8.62 -25.62 -15.97
C ALA A 178 10.05 -26.16 -15.96
N LYS A 179 10.19 -27.49 -15.79
CA LYS A 179 11.48 -28.18 -15.85
C LYS A 179 12.14 -28.05 -17.23
N THR A 180 11.35 -28.26 -18.30
CA THR A 180 11.85 -28.19 -19.68
C THR A 180 12.31 -26.76 -20.04
N ASN A 181 11.59 -25.75 -19.56
CA ASN A 181 11.87 -24.34 -19.85
C ASN A 181 12.78 -23.68 -18.80
N GLN A 182 13.27 -24.42 -17.80
CA GLN A 182 14.15 -23.93 -16.73
C GLN A 182 13.52 -22.72 -15.99
N GLU A 183 12.26 -22.89 -15.55
CA GLU A 183 11.57 -21.87 -14.76
C GLU A 183 12.06 -21.92 -13.30
N ASP A 184 12.32 -20.74 -12.72
CA ASP A 184 12.86 -20.62 -11.35
C ASP A 184 11.76 -20.56 -10.29
N VAL A 185 10.60 -20.01 -10.64
CA VAL A 185 9.46 -19.80 -9.74
C VAL A 185 8.17 -20.27 -10.43
N ILE A 186 7.39 -21.08 -9.76
CA ILE A 186 6.14 -21.64 -10.29
C ILE A 186 5.01 -21.17 -9.39
N ILE A 187 4.05 -20.42 -9.94
CA ILE A 187 2.92 -19.87 -9.20
C ILE A 187 1.63 -20.49 -9.71
N PHE A 188 0.95 -21.24 -8.84
CA PHE A 188 -0.32 -21.90 -9.12
C PHE A 188 -1.48 -20.98 -8.68
N ASP A 189 -2.21 -20.39 -9.65
CA ASP A 189 -3.42 -19.60 -9.40
C ASP A 189 -4.64 -20.52 -9.37
N THR A 190 -5.10 -20.88 -8.17
CA THR A 190 -6.17 -21.85 -7.96
C THR A 190 -7.57 -21.22 -8.00
N ALA A 191 -8.60 -22.05 -8.09
CA ALA A 191 -9.99 -21.59 -8.01
C ALA A 191 -10.28 -20.88 -6.67
N GLY A 192 -11.21 -19.94 -6.70
CA GLY A 192 -11.70 -19.22 -5.52
C GLY A 192 -13.18 -19.44 -5.33
N ARG A 193 -13.55 -20.23 -4.32
CA ARG A 193 -14.93 -20.47 -3.90
C ARG A 193 -15.08 -20.23 -2.40
N LEU A 194 -16.25 -20.55 -1.85
CA LEU A 194 -16.49 -20.45 -0.42
C LEU A 194 -15.67 -21.52 0.34
N GLN A 195 -15.19 -21.18 1.52
CA GLN A 195 -14.43 -22.07 2.40
C GLN A 195 -15.21 -23.29 2.89
N SER A 196 -16.54 -23.28 2.76
CA SER A 196 -17.42 -24.40 3.09
C SER A 196 -17.64 -25.39 1.94
N ASP A 197 -17.01 -25.16 0.79
CA ASP A 197 -17.07 -26.03 -0.38
C ASP A 197 -16.07 -27.18 -0.19
N GLU A 198 -16.55 -28.34 0.24
CA GLU A 198 -15.74 -29.54 0.48
C GLU A 198 -15.04 -30.01 -0.80
N GLU A 199 -15.68 -29.88 -1.96
CA GLU A 199 -15.09 -30.27 -3.26
C GLU A 199 -13.87 -29.40 -3.57
N LEU A 200 -13.96 -28.10 -3.31
CA LEU A 200 -12.82 -27.20 -3.47
C LEU A 200 -11.67 -27.55 -2.52
N ILE A 201 -11.97 -27.79 -1.24
CA ILE A 201 -10.95 -28.15 -0.26
C ILE A 201 -10.23 -29.42 -0.67
N ASP A 202 -10.95 -30.41 -1.18
CA ASP A 202 -10.35 -31.66 -1.63
C ASP A 202 -9.55 -31.48 -2.94
N GLU A 203 -10.01 -30.63 -3.87
CA GLU A 203 -9.24 -30.26 -5.06
C GLU A 203 -7.91 -29.60 -4.65
N LEU A 204 -7.95 -28.61 -3.73
CA LEU A 204 -6.76 -27.93 -3.24
C LEU A 204 -5.78 -28.88 -2.53
N LYS A 205 -6.29 -29.82 -1.71
CA LYS A 205 -5.46 -30.89 -1.10
C LYS A 205 -4.80 -31.77 -2.16
N ASN A 206 -5.53 -32.17 -3.19
CA ASN A 206 -5.02 -32.99 -4.28
C ASN A 206 -3.92 -32.25 -5.07
N ILE A 207 -4.13 -30.96 -5.38
CA ILE A 207 -3.09 -30.12 -5.98
C ILE A 207 -1.86 -30.04 -5.06
N ARG A 208 -2.05 -29.68 -3.78
CA ARG A 208 -0.97 -29.60 -2.79
C ARG A 208 -0.15 -30.90 -2.73
N ASN A 209 -0.84 -32.03 -2.61
CA ASN A 209 -0.20 -33.35 -2.51
C ASN A 209 0.55 -33.73 -3.80
N ARG A 210 0.15 -33.19 -4.96
CA ARG A 210 0.81 -33.45 -6.24
C ARG A 210 2.02 -32.56 -6.48
N VAL A 211 1.90 -31.26 -6.18
CA VAL A 211 2.96 -30.29 -6.54
C VAL A 211 3.96 -30.06 -5.41
N HIS A 212 3.60 -30.40 -4.15
CA HIS A 212 4.40 -30.15 -2.96
C HIS A 212 4.91 -28.69 -2.94
N PRO A 213 4.02 -27.69 -2.77
CA PRO A 213 4.42 -26.30 -2.79
C PRO A 213 5.31 -25.97 -1.58
N ASP A 214 6.29 -25.08 -1.80
CA ASP A 214 7.15 -24.56 -0.73
C ASP A 214 6.40 -23.48 0.06
N GLU A 215 5.46 -22.78 -0.61
CA GLU A 215 4.60 -21.77 -0.01
C GLU A 215 3.12 -22.00 -0.38
N ILE A 216 2.25 -21.91 0.61
CA ILE A 216 0.78 -21.89 0.45
C ILE A 216 0.29 -20.56 1.02
N LEU A 217 -0.03 -19.61 0.14
CA LEU A 217 -0.35 -18.25 0.51
C LEU A 217 -1.86 -17.98 0.36
N LEU A 218 -2.49 -17.64 1.48
CA LEU A 218 -3.90 -17.24 1.46
C LEU A 218 -4.01 -15.75 1.15
N VAL A 219 -4.67 -15.45 0.03
CA VAL A 219 -4.94 -14.08 -0.42
C VAL A 219 -6.25 -13.59 0.19
N ILE A 220 -6.17 -12.49 0.91
CA ILE A 220 -7.26 -11.93 1.71
C ILE A 220 -7.49 -10.47 1.30
N ASP A 221 -8.76 -10.09 1.13
CA ASP A 221 -9.17 -8.71 0.97
C ASP A 221 -9.24 -8.02 2.33
N ALA A 222 -8.52 -6.92 2.50
CA ALA A 222 -8.52 -6.13 3.74
C ALA A 222 -9.93 -5.69 4.18
N MET A 223 -10.86 -5.55 3.23
CA MET A 223 -12.24 -5.13 3.49
C MET A 223 -13.18 -6.27 3.93
N SER A 224 -12.71 -7.51 4.00
CA SER A 224 -13.55 -8.68 4.34
C SER A 224 -13.99 -8.73 5.81
N GLY A 225 -13.58 -7.77 6.63
CA GLY A 225 -13.98 -7.70 8.05
C GLY A 225 -13.53 -8.91 8.88
N GLN A 226 -14.30 -9.24 9.93
CA GLN A 226 -13.94 -10.32 10.85
C GLN A 226 -14.17 -11.73 10.29
N ASP A 227 -14.98 -11.89 9.24
CA ASP A 227 -15.25 -13.20 8.62
C ASP A 227 -13.99 -13.83 8.04
N VAL A 228 -12.99 -13.03 7.71
CA VAL A 228 -11.71 -13.46 7.20
C VAL A 228 -10.97 -14.43 8.14
N ILE A 229 -11.19 -14.30 9.45
CA ILE A 229 -10.55 -15.14 10.45
C ILE A 229 -11.09 -16.55 10.37
N ASN A 230 -12.41 -16.70 10.23
CA ASN A 230 -13.06 -18.01 10.07
C ASN A 230 -12.58 -18.69 8.79
N VAL A 231 -12.54 -17.93 7.69
CA VAL A 231 -12.02 -18.39 6.39
C VAL A 231 -10.58 -18.88 6.51
N ALA A 232 -9.71 -18.08 7.10
CA ALA A 232 -8.30 -18.40 7.23
C ALA A 232 -8.07 -19.61 8.16
N THR A 233 -8.85 -19.72 9.24
CA THR A 233 -8.80 -20.85 10.16
C THR A 233 -9.17 -22.16 9.45
N GLU A 234 -10.23 -22.14 8.64
CA GLU A 234 -10.68 -23.33 7.91
C GLU A 234 -9.68 -23.74 6.83
N PHE A 235 -9.16 -22.80 6.03
CA PHE A 235 -8.10 -23.12 5.07
C PHE A 235 -6.83 -23.63 5.78
N ASN A 236 -6.41 -23.01 6.89
CA ASN A 236 -5.22 -23.46 7.62
C ASN A 236 -5.37 -24.88 8.17
N ARG A 237 -6.56 -25.23 8.65
CA ARG A 237 -6.84 -26.59 9.16
C ARG A 237 -6.65 -27.67 8.09
N HIS A 238 -6.88 -27.35 6.81
CA HIS A 238 -6.86 -28.32 5.73
C HIS A 238 -5.59 -28.30 4.87
N LEU A 239 -4.89 -27.16 4.80
CA LEU A 239 -3.87 -26.93 3.78
C LEU A 239 -2.48 -26.56 4.34
N ASP A 240 -2.33 -26.40 5.66
CA ASP A 240 -1.08 -25.99 6.31
C ASP A 240 -0.50 -24.71 5.66
N LEU A 241 -1.20 -23.60 5.84
CA LEU A 241 -0.80 -22.30 5.28
C LEU A 241 0.60 -21.89 5.75
N THR A 242 1.37 -21.24 4.87
CA THR A 242 2.69 -20.69 5.22
C THR A 242 2.64 -19.17 5.47
N GLY A 243 1.55 -18.51 5.09
CA GLY A 243 1.37 -17.09 5.32
C GLY A 243 0.21 -16.48 4.54
N PHE A 244 0.09 -15.17 4.67
CA PHE A 244 -0.98 -14.37 4.07
C PHE A 244 -0.46 -13.32 3.11
N ILE A 245 -1.29 -12.98 2.12
CA ILE A 245 -1.15 -11.75 1.32
C ILE A 245 -2.43 -10.94 1.51
N ILE A 246 -2.29 -9.70 1.96
CA ILE A 246 -3.44 -8.81 2.18
C ILE A 246 -3.55 -7.87 0.98
N THR A 247 -4.69 -7.89 0.31
CA THR A 247 -4.99 -7.04 -0.85
C THR A 247 -5.88 -5.85 -0.47
N LYS A 248 -5.98 -4.87 -1.35
CA LYS A 248 -6.85 -3.68 -1.22
C LYS A 248 -6.60 -2.87 0.05
N LEU A 249 -5.37 -2.87 0.54
CA LEU A 249 -4.99 -2.13 1.75
C LEU A 249 -5.05 -0.60 1.54
N ASP A 250 -5.08 -0.13 0.31
CA ASP A 250 -5.36 1.26 -0.07
C ASP A 250 -6.77 1.72 0.34
N SER A 251 -7.73 0.80 0.38
CA SER A 251 -9.11 1.05 0.83
C SER A 251 -9.26 0.98 2.35
N ASP A 252 -8.44 0.17 3.05
CA ASP A 252 -8.43 0.08 4.51
C ASP A 252 -7.13 0.65 5.10
N ALA A 253 -7.23 1.84 5.70
CA ALA A 253 -6.09 2.48 6.35
C ALA A 253 -5.67 1.82 7.69
N ARG A 254 -6.46 0.90 8.23
CA ARG A 254 -6.35 0.45 9.63
C ARG A 254 -5.75 -0.94 9.80
N ALA A 255 -5.70 -1.76 8.72
CA ALA A 255 -5.09 -3.09 8.68
C ALA A 255 -5.51 -4.05 9.83
N GLY A 256 -6.77 -3.94 10.30
CA GLY A 256 -7.27 -4.74 11.43
C GLY A 256 -7.26 -6.25 11.17
N ALA A 257 -7.50 -6.65 9.91
CA ALA A 257 -7.41 -8.04 9.49
C ALA A 257 -6.00 -8.60 9.70
N ALA A 258 -4.93 -7.82 9.39
CA ALA A 258 -3.55 -8.27 9.59
C ALA A 258 -3.26 -8.58 11.06
N LEU A 259 -3.65 -7.67 11.98
CA LEU A 259 -3.50 -7.88 13.42
C LEU A 259 -4.21 -9.16 13.88
N SER A 260 -5.43 -9.35 13.41
CA SER A 260 -6.25 -10.49 13.83
C SER A 260 -5.70 -11.82 13.32
N LEU A 261 -5.33 -11.88 12.05
CA LEU A 261 -4.81 -13.10 11.42
C LEU A 261 -3.46 -13.52 12.02
N THR A 262 -2.52 -12.57 12.12
CA THR A 262 -1.19 -12.88 12.64
C THR A 262 -1.25 -13.37 14.09
N HIS A 263 -2.07 -12.72 14.93
CA HIS A 263 -2.17 -13.09 16.35
C HIS A 263 -2.89 -14.42 16.56
N LEU A 264 -4.03 -14.64 15.89
CA LEU A 264 -4.88 -15.80 16.14
C LEU A 264 -4.36 -17.08 15.49
N LEU A 265 -3.75 -16.99 14.32
CA LEU A 265 -3.26 -18.14 13.58
C LEU A 265 -1.75 -18.34 13.71
N ASN A 266 -1.04 -17.39 14.30
CA ASN A 266 0.42 -17.41 14.44
C ASN A 266 1.13 -17.63 13.08
N LEU A 267 0.58 -17.07 12.01
CA LEU A 267 1.13 -17.13 10.66
C LEU A 267 1.46 -15.71 10.17
N PRO A 268 2.57 -15.53 9.45
CA PRO A 268 2.99 -14.21 9.02
C PRO A 268 2.15 -13.69 7.85
N VAL A 269 1.94 -12.37 7.80
CA VAL A 269 1.64 -11.68 6.56
C VAL A 269 2.96 -11.48 5.82
N LYS A 270 3.04 -11.93 4.57
CA LYS A 270 4.27 -11.82 3.76
C LYS A 270 4.25 -10.60 2.83
N PHE A 271 3.10 -10.35 2.21
CA PHE A 271 2.95 -9.23 1.26
C PHE A 271 1.67 -8.44 1.50
N ILE A 272 1.69 -7.20 1.02
CA ILE A 272 0.52 -6.33 0.93
C ILE A 272 0.36 -5.84 -0.51
N GLY A 273 -0.87 -5.88 -1.00
CA GLY A 273 -1.26 -5.30 -2.29
C GLY A 273 -1.89 -3.93 -2.07
N ASP A 274 -1.27 -2.90 -2.64
CA ASP A 274 -1.68 -1.50 -2.52
C ASP A 274 -2.05 -0.96 -3.90
N GLY A 275 -3.34 -1.05 -4.25
CA GLY A 275 -3.86 -0.60 -5.55
C GLY A 275 -3.86 -1.65 -6.67
N GLU A 276 -4.35 -1.23 -7.85
CA GLU A 276 -4.64 -2.13 -8.99
C GLU A 276 -3.42 -2.42 -9.90
N ARG A 277 -2.35 -1.61 -9.82
CA ARG A 277 -1.19 -1.74 -10.71
C ARG A 277 -0.39 -3.00 -10.40
N ILE A 278 0.17 -3.64 -11.42
CA ILE A 278 0.97 -4.86 -11.27
C ILE A 278 2.22 -4.63 -10.40
N GLY A 279 2.80 -3.44 -10.39
CA GLY A 279 3.92 -3.09 -9.51
C GLY A 279 3.54 -2.79 -8.05
N SER A 280 2.25 -2.85 -7.69
CA SER A 280 1.76 -2.51 -6.35
C SER A 280 1.67 -3.76 -5.46
N LEU A 281 2.80 -4.41 -5.20
CA LEU A 281 2.95 -5.48 -4.23
C LEU A 281 4.22 -5.20 -3.42
N ASP A 282 4.05 -4.99 -2.12
CA ASP A 282 5.13 -4.67 -1.20
C ASP A 282 5.29 -5.77 -0.15
N ILE A 283 6.49 -5.94 0.40
CA ILE A 283 6.73 -6.78 1.57
C ILE A 283 5.97 -6.20 2.77
N PHE A 284 5.41 -7.07 3.60
CA PHE A 284 4.78 -6.65 4.84
C PHE A 284 5.82 -6.34 5.91
N TYR A 285 5.92 -5.07 6.29
CA TYR A 285 6.79 -4.61 7.37
C TYR A 285 5.95 -4.31 8.62
N PRO A 286 5.97 -5.16 9.66
CA PRO A 286 5.18 -4.99 10.89
C PRO A 286 5.25 -3.59 11.51
N GLU A 287 6.45 -3.03 11.58
CA GLU A 287 6.68 -1.70 12.16
C GLU A 287 5.99 -0.58 11.37
N ARG A 288 6.05 -0.65 10.02
CA ARG A 288 5.41 0.36 9.14
C ARG A 288 3.88 0.30 9.25
N ILE A 289 3.34 -0.91 9.37
CA ILE A 289 1.89 -1.09 9.57
C ILE A 289 1.47 -0.59 10.96
N ALA A 290 2.25 -0.84 12.01
CA ALA A 290 2.02 -0.27 13.33
C ALA A 290 2.01 1.28 13.28
N ASP A 291 2.94 1.91 12.56
CA ASP A 291 2.97 3.36 12.35
C ASP A 291 1.71 3.86 11.60
N ARG A 292 1.25 3.13 10.57
CA ARG A 292 0.00 3.46 9.85
C ARG A 292 -1.21 3.40 10.78
N ILE A 293 -1.35 2.34 11.59
CA ILE A 293 -2.44 2.18 12.57
C ILE A 293 -2.44 3.34 13.56
N LEU A 294 -1.27 3.78 14.03
CA LEU A 294 -1.11 4.89 14.95
C LEU A 294 -1.28 6.28 14.29
N GLY A 295 -1.40 6.34 12.96
CA GLY A 295 -1.48 7.60 12.22
C GLY A 295 -0.17 8.38 12.23
N LEU A 296 0.96 7.71 12.43
CA LEU A 296 2.31 8.29 12.34
C LEU A 296 2.77 8.45 10.89
N GLY A 297 2.02 7.85 9.95
CA GLY A 297 2.37 7.80 8.53
C GLY A 297 3.35 6.67 8.21
N ASP A 298 3.67 6.53 6.94
CA ASP A 298 4.67 5.58 6.44
C ASP A 298 5.64 6.30 5.52
N ILE A 299 6.45 7.18 6.13
CA ILE A 299 7.41 8.03 5.40
C ILE A 299 8.50 7.17 4.76
N VAL A 300 8.87 6.03 5.36
CA VAL A 300 9.93 5.15 4.85
C VAL A 300 9.50 4.55 3.53
N THR A 301 8.32 3.92 3.47
CA THR A 301 7.78 3.38 2.21
C THR A 301 7.61 4.46 1.14
N LEU A 302 7.17 5.67 1.52
CA LEU A 302 7.06 6.77 0.59
C LEU A 302 8.42 7.21 0.04
N ALA A 303 9.45 7.26 0.88
CA ALA A 303 10.81 7.59 0.47
C ALA A 303 11.44 6.52 -0.44
N GLU A 304 11.23 5.23 -0.13
CA GLU A 304 11.68 4.11 -0.97
C GLU A 304 11.00 4.16 -2.34
N LYS A 305 9.66 4.28 -2.40
CA LYS A 305 8.92 4.43 -3.66
C LYS A 305 9.38 5.66 -4.45
N ALA A 306 9.70 6.76 -3.76
CA ALA A 306 10.23 7.94 -4.39
C ALA A 306 11.62 7.70 -5.00
N ALA A 307 12.51 7.00 -4.29
CA ALA A 307 13.84 6.66 -4.77
C ALA A 307 13.80 5.76 -6.02
N ASP A 308 12.89 4.78 -6.06
CA ASP A 308 12.74 3.86 -7.20
C ASP A 308 12.18 4.55 -8.46
N VAL A 309 11.36 5.57 -8.27
CA VAL A 309 10.64 6.24 -9.38
C VAL A 309 11.34 7.48 -9.87
N LEU A 310 12.05 8.21 -8.99
CA LEU A 310 12.62 9.50 -9.29
C LEU A 310 14.02 9.34 -9.94
N ASP A 311 14.12 9.77 -11.21
CA ASP A 311 15.42 10.02 -11.84
C ASP A 311 16.06 11.23 -11.15
N GLU A 312 17.04 10.98 -10.28
CA GLU A 312 17.71 12.01 -9.46
C GLU A 312 18.21 13.18 -10.30
N ASN A 313 18.77 12.93 -11.48
CA ASN A 313 19.34 13.95 -12.33
C ASN A 313 18.25 14.82 -12.97
N LYS A 314 17.15 14.22 -13.42
CA LYS A 314 16.01 14.95 -13.97
C LYS A 314 15.29 15.74 -12.90
N THR A 315 15.09 15.14 -11.72
CA THR A 315 14.44 15.79 -10.57
C THR A 315 15.24 17.00 -10.08
N LYS A 316 16.57 16.87 -9.91
CA LYS A 316 17.45 17.98 -9.52
C LYS A 316 17.41 19.12 -10.54
N LYS A 317 17.45 18.83 -11.84
CA LYS A 317 17.38 19.84 -12.92
C LYS A 317 16.02 20.55 -12.94
N SER A 318 14.92 19.80 -12.83
CA SER A 318 13.57 20.38 -12.78
C SER A 318 13.38 21.27 -11.56
N LEU A 319 13.79 20.80 -10.37
CA LEU A 319 13.72 21.57 -9.14
C LEU A 319 14.54 22.88 -9.22
N ALA A 320 15.77 22.82 -9.74
CA ALA A 320 16.60 24.01 -9.93
C ALA A 320 15.92 25.04 -10.86
N ARG A 321 15.30 24.61 -11.96
CA ARG A 321 14.52 25.48 -12.85
C ARG A 321 13.33 26.13 -12.15
N MET A 322 12.61 25.37 -11.32
CA MET A 322 11.45 25.86 -10.57
C MET A 322 11.83 26.94 -9.56
N LEU A 323 12.89 26.70 -8.79
CA LEU A 323 13.37 27.64 -7.77
C LEU A 323 13.85 28.98 -8.36
N ILE A 324 14.31 29.00 -9.62
CA ILE A 324 14.65 30.25 -10.31
C ILE A 324 13.48 30.85 -11.10
N GLY A 325 12.26 30.36 -10.88
CA GLY A 325 11.04 30.87 -11.54
C GLY A 325 10.90 30.52 -13.01
N LYS A 326 11.67 29.54 -13.52
CA LYS A 326 11.61 29.04 -14.91
C LYS A 326 10.74 27.80 -15.08
N MET A 327 9.80 27.55 -14.17
CA MET A 327 8.83 26.48 -14.25
C MET A 327 7.90 26.66 -15.45
N ASP A 328 7.80 25.67 -16.33
CA ASP A 328 6.86 25.60 -17.44
C ASP A 328 5.80 24.51 -17.26
N LEU A 329 4.88 24.35 -18.21
CA LEU A 329 3.84 23.30 -18.14
C LEU A 329 4.38 21.90 -18.45
N GLU A 330 5.53 21.79 -19.12
CA GLU A 330 6.22 20.52 -19.32
C GLU A 330 6.79 20.00 -17.99
N ASP A 331 7.40 20.90 -17.18
CA ASP A 331 7.84 20.58 -15.83
C ASP A 331 6.66 20.12 -14.95
N LEU A 332 5.50 20.79 -15.04
CA LEU A 332 4.29 20.38 -14.32
C LEU A 332 3.80 19.00 -14.76
N MET A 333 3.78 18.72 -16.07
CA MET A 333 3.36 17.43 -16.61
C MET A 333 4.28 16.30 -16.15
N GLU A 334 5.59 16.53 -16.13
CA GLU A 334 6.56 15.53 -15.67
C GLU A 334 6.40 15.25 -14.17
N GLN A 335 6.20 16.28 -13.34
CA GLN A 335 5.90 16.09 -11.91
C GLN A 335 4.62 15.29 -11.68
N MET A 336 3.56 15.60 -12.43
CA MET A 336 2.31 14.85 -12.33
C MET A 336 2.50 13.38 -12.72
N LYS A 337 3.31 13.09 -13.75
CA LYS A 337 3.65 11.71 -14.11
C LYS A 337 4.43 11.00 -13.00
N GLN A 338 5.40 11.68 -12.39
CA GLN A 338 6.17 11.12 -11.28
C GLN A 338 5.28 10.85 -10.06
N LEU A 339 4.43 11.80 -9.68
CA LEU A 339 3.45 11.60 -8.60
C LEU A 339 2.51 10.42 -8.90
N THR A 340 2.03 10.30 -10.14
CA THR A 340 1.17 9.19 -10.54
C THR A 340 1.88 7.83 -10.44
N LYS A 341 3.19 7.77 -10.63
CA LYS A 341 3.98 6.55 -10.45
C LYS A 341 4.14 6.16 -8.98
N LEU A 342 4.16 7.14 -8.06
CA LEU A 342 4.21 6.89 -6.60
C LEU A 342 2.91 6.30 -6.04
N GLY A 343 1.80 6.46 -6.76
CA GLY A 343 0.49 5.97 -6.34
C GLY A 343 -0.62 7.01 -6.56
N SER A 344 -1.81 6.76 -6.01
CA SER A 344 -2.89 7.73 -5.99
C SER A 344 -2.59 8.87 -5.01
N VAL A 345 -3.20 10.04 -5.21
CA VAL A 345 -3.08 11.17 -4.25
C VAL A 345 -3.56 10.74 -2.88
N SER A 346 -4.61 9.93 -2.82
CA SER A 346 -5.14 9.36 -1.59
C SER A 346 -4.12 8.45 -0.89
N THR A 347 -3.46 7.55 -1.62
CA THR A 347 -2.42 6.66 -1.10
C THR A 347 -1.24 7.45 -0.53
N ILE A 348 -0.73 8.44 -1.28
CA ILE A 348 0.37 9.31 -0.82
C ILE A 348 -0.03 10.09 0.43
N ALA A 349 -1.25 10.65 0.44
CA ALA A 349 -1.75 11.39 1.60
C ALA A 349 -1.87 10.50 2.84
N LYS A 350 -2.29 9.24 2.71
CA LYS A 350 -2.36 8.27 3.82
C LYS A 350 -0.99 7.90 4.40
N MET A 351 0.08 8.00 3.60
CA MET A 351 1.46 7.75 4.04
C MET A 351 2.09 8.94 4.78
N LEU A 352 1.51 10.14 4.68
CA LEU A 352 2.03 11.32 5.37
C LEU A 352 1.52 11.39 6.82
N PRO A 353 2.37 11.81 7.78
CA PRO A 353 1.95 12.04 9.15
C PRO A 353 0.92 13.17 9.24
N ASN A 354 -0.01 13.08 10.20
CA ASN A 354 -1.06 14.07 10.45
C ASN A 354 -2.04 14.33 9.27
N ASN A 355 -2.28 13.34 8.46
CA ASN A 355 -3.14 13.34 7.28
C ASN A 355 -4.63 13.69 7.56
N THR A 356 -5.04 13.78 8.83
CA THR A 356 -6.43 14.02 9.28
C THR A 356 -7.04 15.36 8.84
N LYS A 357 -6.28 16.25 8.19
CA LYS A 357 -6.79 17.57 7.75
C LYS A 357 -7.41 17.56 6.35
N LEU A 358 -7.21 16.50 5.58
CA LEU A 358 -7.76 16.38 4.23
C LEU A 358 -8.94 15.39 4.24
N SER A 359 -10.15 15.86 3.95
CA SER A 359 -11.31 14.97 3.78
C SER A 359 -11.15 14.12 2.52
N GLU A 360 -11.71 12.92 2.51
CA GLU A 360 -11.67 12.03 1.33
C GLU A 360 -12.24 12.71 0.09
N ASP A 361 -13.29 13.52 0.23
CA ASP A 361 -13.85 14.29 -0.87
C ASP A 361 -12.82 15.22 -1.53
N LYS A 362 -12.00 15.91 -0.72
CA LYS A 362 -10.95 16.80 -1.23
C LYS A 362 -9.83 16.04 -1.93
N LEU A 363 -9.50 14.83 -1.46
CA LEU A 363 -8.52 13.98 -2.11
C LEU A 363 -9.03 13.47 -3.46
N LEU A 364 -10.30 13.06 -3.51
CA LEU A 364 -10.97 12.64 -4.75
C LEU A 364 -11.05 13.79 -5.76
N GLU A 365 -11.43 15.00 -5.31
CA GLU A 365 -11.41 16.20 -6.14
C GLU A 365 -10.01 16.50 -6.71
N ALA A 366 -8.97 16.37 -5.89
CA ALA A 366 -7.59 16.56 -6.33
C ALA A 366 -7.18 15.54 -7.39
N GLU A 367 -7.55 14.27 -7.24
CA GLU A 367 -7.28 13.22 -8.23
C GLU A 367 -8.00 13.47 -9.55
N GLN A 368 -9.29 13.83 -9.49
CA GLN A 368 -10.07 14.17 -10.67
C GLN A 368 -9.45 15.38 -11.40
N LYS A 369 -9.06 16.40 -10.65
CA LYS A 369 -8.39 17.58 -11.17
C LYS A 369 -7.07 17.23 -11.86
N MET A 370 -6.25 16.37 -11.26
CA MET A 370 -5.02 15.89 -11.88
C MET A 370 -5.27 15.14 -13.19
N LYS A 371 -6.25 14.26 -13.25
CA LYS A 371 -6.64 13.55 -14.49
C LYS A 371 -7.07 14.52 -15.59
N VAL A 372 -7.90 15.49 -15.26
CA VAL A 372 -8.32 16.54 -16.22
C VAL A 372 -7.13 17.31 -16.76
N TRP A 373 -6.22 17.72 -15.89
CA TRP A 373 -5.01 18.46 -16.28
C TRP A 373 -4.07 17.63 -17.16
N GLN A 374 -3.85 16.36 -16.86
CA GLN A 374 -3.06 15.45 -17.69
C GLN A 374 -3.61 15.37 -19.12
N ILE A 375 -4.94 15.19 -19.27
CA ILE A 375 -5.59 15.14 -20.58
C ILE A 375 -5.40 16.46 -21.34
N MET A 376 -5.51 17.60 -20.66
CA MET A 376 -5.28 18.91 -21.28
C MET A 376 -3.83 19.10 -21.71
N LEU A 377 -2.88 18.77 -20.85
CA LEU A 377 -1.44 18.87 -21.15
C LEU A 377 -1.02 17.97 -22.31
N THR A 378 -1.59 16.78 -22.44
CA THR A 378 -1.33 15.90 -23.58
C THR A 378 -1.91 16.45 -24.89
N SER A 379 -2.98 17.24 -24.83
CA SER A 379 -3.57 17.93 -26.01
C SER A 379 -2.79 19.19 -26.44
N MET A 380 -1.84 19.67 -25.63
CA MET A 380 -0.98 20.80 -25.95
C MET A 380 0.24 20.36 -26.75
N THR A 381 0.70 21.22 -27.66
CA THR A 381 1.98 21.06 -28.33
C THR A 381 3.13 21.33 -27.36
N LEU A 382 4.33 20.80 -27.64
CA LEU A 382 5.53 21.06 -26.84
C LEU A 382 5.82 22.57 -26.70
N LYS A 383 5.59 23.36 -27.76
CA LYS A 383 5.75 24.83 -27.75
C LYS A 383 4.78 25.48 -26.74
N GLU A 384 3.54 25.05 -26.70
CA GLU A 384 2.53 25.57 -25.77
C GLU A 384 2.81 25.21 -24.32
N ARG A 385 3.36 24.02 -24.08
CA ARG A 385 3.78 23.61 -22.72
C ARG A 385 5.01 24.38 -22.23
N ARG A 386 6.00 24.64 -23.12
CA ARG A 386 7.22 25.36 -22.77
C ARG A 386 7.04 26.89 -22.70
N ASP A 387 6.14 27.44 -23.50
CA ASP A 387 5.80 28.85 -23.46
C ASP A 387 4.28 29.07 -23.39
N PRO A 388 3.66 28.98 -22.21
CA PRO A 388 2.23 29.23 -22.07
C PRO A 388 1.77 30.64 -22.38
N SER A 389 2.68 31.63 -22.56
CA SER A 389 2.33 32.99 -22.94
C SER A 389 1.66 33.05 -24.31
N VAL A 390 1.89 32.03 -25.17
CA VAL A 390 1.24 31.91 -26.47
C VAL A 390 -0.30 31.87 -26.37
N PHE A 391 -0.86 31.41 -25.28
CA PHE A 391 -2.31 31.39 -25.04
C PHE A 391 -2.90 32.79 -24.84
N LYS A 392 -2.10 33.77 -24.38
CA LYS A 392 -2.50 35.17 -24.26
C LYS A 392 -2.43 35.86 -25.62
N LYS A 393 -1.40 35.53 -26.43
CA LYS A 393 -1.16 36.12 -27.75
C LYS A 393 -2.06 35.56 -28.86
N GLN A 394 -2.45 34.29 -28.74
CA GLN A 394 -3.20 33.52 -29.74
C GLN A 394 -4.39 32.75 -29.11
N PRO A 395 -5.55 33.43 -28.88
CA PRO A 395 -6.71 32.82 -28.19
C PRO A 395 -7.23 31.53 -28.85
N ASN A 396 -7.12 31.41 -30.18
CA ASN A 396 -7.55 30.23 -30.94
C ASN A 396 -6.84 28.94 -30.48
N ARG A 397 -5.64 29.05 -29.91
CA ARG A 397 -4.93 27.90 -29.34
C ARG A 397 -5.63 27.34 -28.13
N LYS A 398 -6.26 28.17 -27.28
CA LYS A 398 -7.09 27.69 -26.17
C LYS A 398 -8.26 26.88 -26.68
N ILE A 399 -8.96 27.35 -27.72
CA ILE A 399 -10.10 26.66 -28.32
C ILE A 399 -9.67 25.28 -28.85
N ARG A 400 -8.51 25.23 -29.54
CA ARG A 400 -7.96 23.97 -30.06
C ARG A 400 -7.66 22.96 -28.94
N VAL A 401 -7.02 23.40 -27.85
CA VAL A 401 -6.69 22.52 -26.70
C VAL A 401 -7.97 22.03 -26.01
N VAL A 402 -8.94 22.90 -25.80
CA VAL A 402 -10.25 22.56 -25.21
C VAL A 402 -10.97 21.52 -26.08
N LYS A 403 -11.04 21.76 -27.40
CA LYS A 403 -11.68 20.82 -28.36
C LYS A 403 -10.94 19.48 -28.41
N GLY A 404 -9.59 19.51 -28.45
CA GLY A 404 -8.76 18.31 -28.53
C GLY A 404 -8.78 17.47 -27.25
N SER A 405 -8.96 18.10 -26.09
CA SER A 405 -9.05 17.42 -24.79
C SER A 405 -10.47 16.97 -24.42
N GLY A 406 -11.51 17.45 -25.11
CA GLY A 406 -12.91 17.22 -24.75
C GLY A 406 -13.29 17.81 -23.38
N ARG A 407 -12.57 18.85 -22.91
CA ARG A 407 -12.77 19.50 -21.60
C ARG A 407 -13.36 20.90 -21.75
N LYS A 408 -13.74 21.52 -20.62
CA LYS A 408 -14.35 22.86 -20.62
C LYS A 408 -13.29 23.97 -20.68
N PRO A 409 -13.60 25.14 -21.24
CA PRO A 409 -12.69 26.30 -21.22
C PRO A 409 -12.24 26.71 -19.81
N ASP A 410 -13.13 26.59 -18.82
CA ASP A 410 -12.83 26.90 -17.43
C ASP A 410 -11.76 25.98 -16.84
N ASP A 411 -11.71 24.72 -17.24
CA ASP A 411 -10.69 23.79 -16.76
C ASP A 411 -9.31 24.23 -17.23
N LEU A 412 -9.19 24.71 -18.48
CA LEU A 412 -7.93 25.23 -19.01
C LEU A 412 -7.52 26.54 -18.29
N ASN A 413 -8.47 27.42 -18.03
CA ASN A 413 -8.18 28.66 -17.32
C ASN A 413 -7.76 28.39 -15.87
N LYS A 414 -8.39 27.41 -15.19
CA LYS A 414 -8.00 26.94 -13.86
C LYS A 414 -6.58 26.35 -13.87
N LEU A 415 -6.26 25.48 -14.84
CA LEU A 415 -4.92 24.91 -14.99
C LEU A 415 -3.84 26.00 -15.12
N LEU A 416 -4.06 26.97 -16.02
CA LEU A 416 -3.10 28.05 -16.25
C LEU A 416 -2.94 28.97 -15.02
N SER A 417 -4.05 29.27 -14.33
CA SER A 417 -4.03 30.08 -13.09
C SER A 417 -3.28 29.39 -11.96
N GLU A 418 -3.54 28.10 -11.75
CA GLU A 418 -2.87 27.32 -10.69
C GLU A 418 -1.38 27.13 -10.99
N TRP A 419 -1.02 26.92 -12.27
CA TRP A 419 0.37 26.89 -12.70
C TRP A 419 1.08 28.23 -12.43
N GLU A 420 0.46 29.38 -12.76
CA GLU A 420 1.04 30.70 -12.48
C GLU A 420 1.25 30.91 -10.96
N LYS A 421 0.28 30.51 -10.13
CA LYS A 421 0.41 30.56 -8.65
C LYS A 421 1.53 29.67 -8.15
N ALA A 422 1.63 28.41 -8.63
CA ALA A 422 2.67 27.47 -8.25
C ALA A 422 4.06 28.02 -8.64
N LYS A 423 4.21 28.52 -9.86
CA LYS A 423 5.44 29.14 -10.36
C LYS A 423 5.89 30.31 -9.47
N LYS A 424 4.96 31.19 -9.08
CA LYS A 424 5.25 32.32 -8.19
C LYS A 424 5.74 31.84 -6.81
N LYS A 425 5.02 30.90 -6.18
CA LYS A 425 5.40 30.33 -4.88
C LYS A 425 6.80 29.68 -4.92
N MET A 426 7.08 28.90 -5.96
CA MET A 426 8.40 28.25 -6.11
C MET A 426 9.52 29.27 -6.29
N SER A 427 9.28 30.34 -7.02
CA SER A 427 10.25 31.44 -7.16
C SER A 427 10.50 32.18 -5.83
N GLU A 428 9.45 32.41 -5.04
CA GLU A 428 9.56 33.00 -3.71
C GLU A 428 10.37 32.10 -2.77
N MET A 429 10.12 30.78 -2.77
CA MET A 429 10.90 29.79 -2.01
C MET A 429 12.37 29.79 -2.44
N GLY A 430 12.65 29.84 -3.74
CA GLY A 430 14.01 29.92 -4.25
C GLY A 430 14.75 31.18 -3.81
N ASN A 431 14.06 32.30 -3.73
CA ASN A 431 14.62 33.55 -3.22
C ASN A 431 14.90 33.48 -1.70
N MET A 432 14.01 32.83 -0.92
CA MET A 432 14.24 32.61 0.53
C MET A 432 15.48 31.74 0.78
N ILE A 433 15.66 30.66 0.02
CA ILE A 433 16.83 29.78 0.11
C ILE A 433 18.12 30.54 -0.22
N LYS A 434 18.11 31.38 -1.29
CA LYS A 434 19.27 32.20 -1.65
C LYS A 434 19.69 33.18 -0.57
N HIS A 435 18.74 33.64 0.26
CA HIS A 435 19.00 34.56 1.38
C HIS A 435 19.20 33.82 2.73
N GLY A 436 19.44 32.50 2.71
CA GLY A 436 19.72 31.72 3.93
C GLY A 436 18.51 31.54 4.86
N ARG A 437 17.29 31.82 4.41
CA ARG A 437 16.06 31.63 5.17
C ARG A 437 15.48 30.24 4.92
N ASN A 438 15.08 29.55 6.01
CA ASN A 438 14.39 28.26 5.87
C ASN A 438 12.99 28.47 5.29
N PRO A 439 12.70 28.01 4.05
CA PRO A 439 11.38 28.17 3.43
C PRO A 439 10.27 27.35 4.12
N PHE A 440 10.65 26.36 4.94
CA PHE A 440 9.71 25.48 5.67
C PHE A 440 9.42 25.96 7.10
N GLY A 441 10.13 26.96 7.62
CA GLY A 441 9.94 27.51 8.96
C GLY A 441 8.56 28.12 9.23
N GLN A 442 7.79 28.46 8.19
CA GLN A 442 6.40 28.93 8.33
C GLN A 442 5.37 27.80 8.40
N PHE A 443 5.77 26.54 8.14
CA PHE A 443 4.88 25.38 8.15
C PHE A 443 4.96 24.54 9.43
N GLY A 444 5.73 25.00 10.44
CA GLY A 444 5.78 24.35 11.76
C GLY A 444 6.48 22.98 11.75
N MET A 445 7.47 22.80 10.87
CA MET A 445 8.39 21.66 10.87
C MET A 445 9.75 22.09 11.38
#